data_f4957f5950629bd453a973264f04f542
#
_entry.id   f4957f5950629bd453a973264f04f542
#
_cell.length_a   1.000
_cell.length_b   1.000
_cell.length_c   1.000
_cell.angle_alpha   90.00
_cell.angle_beta   90.00
_cell.angle_gamma   90.00
#
_symmetry.space_group_name_H-M   'P 1'
#
loop_
_entity.id
_entity.type
_entity.pdbx_description
1 polymer ?
#
loop_
_entity_poly.entity_id
_entity_poly.type
_entity_poly.pdbx_seq_one_letter_code
_entity_poly.pdbx_strand_id
1 'polypeptide(L)'
;MAAPAPPSEAGYFLSVLSKPPPLTAFDAFNKTNSTYKEKTARGGFFTLLVALVVAVLVWTEGRDYLYGEAGYEFSVDKGIAHNLQLNFDATVATPCHYLTVDVRDAVGDRLHISDEFKKDGTTFEIGQAQVLQNLINPREPSASEIISGSKGRKVFPRTAHVVENGPACRIWGSMDVKKVTGNLHITTLGHGYLSWEHTDHALMNLSHVVHEFSFGPYFPRIVQPLDNSMELTNAHFHIFQYFLSVVSTTYVDARRRILHTNQYSVTDMSRETEHGRGVPGIFFKYDIEPMSLTVRERTTTLVQFLVRLAGIIGGILVCSDFGFRTADFLLSSLTSRPGTPLPDFVASPRPQTSSTPALGSVVAFGGGASGGERGLFS
;
A
#
# COMPACT_ATOMS: atom_id res chain seq x y z
N MET A 1 1.40 -3.41 -79.05
CA MET A 1 1.89 -4.13 -77.85
C MET A 1 2.33 -3.06 -76.86
N ALA A 2 1.51 -2.80 -75.85
CA ALA A 2 1.81 -1.79 -74.79
C ALA A 2 2.54 -2.48 -73.65
N ALA A 3 3.63 -1.87 -73.20
CA ALA A 3 4.41 -2.36 -72.05
C ALA A 3 3.62 -2.23 -70.74
N PRO A 4 3.72 -3.19 -69.80
CA PRO A 4 3.02 -3.08 -68.52
C PRO A 4 3.60 -1.96 -67.66
N ALA A 5 2.72 -1.21 -67.01
CA ALA A 5 3.04 -0.11 -66.11
C ALA A 5 3.79 -0.65 -64.86
N PRO A 6 4.75 0.09 -64.28
CA PRO A 6 5.45 -0.30 -63.08
C PRO A 6 4.51 -0.33 -61.86
N PRO A 7 4.70 -1.30 -60.92
CA PRO A 7 3.85 -1.38 -59.75
C PRO A 7 4.04 -0.15 -58.85
N SER A 8 2.94 0.37 -58.31
CA SER A 8 2.91 1.53 -57.45
C SER A 8 3.72 1.28 -56.15
N GLU A 9 4.47 2.28 -55.70
CA GLU A 9 5.30 2.23 -54.47
C GLU A 9 4.54 1.72 -53.23
N ALA A 10 3.24 1.97 -53.17
CA ALA A 10 2.36 1.49 -52.10
C ALA A 10 2.23 -0.03 -52.08
N GLY A 11 2.31 -0.72 -53.23
CA GLY A 11 2.30 -2.18 -53.31
C GLY A 11 3.57 -2.81 -52.78
N TYR A 12 4.71 -2.14 -52.95
CA TYR A 12 5.98 -2.63 -52.44
C TYR A 12 6.07 -2.55 -50.89
N PHE A 13 5.55 -1.44 -50.31
CA PHE A 13 5.53 -1.27 -48.85
C PHE A 13 4.64 -2.29 -48.14
N LEU A 14 3.48 -2.60 -48.72
CA LEU A 14 2.57 -3.63 -48.16
C LEU A 14 3.09 -5.06 -48.29
N SER A 15 3.88 -5.37 -49.31
CA SER A 15 4.46 -6.71 -49.48
C SER A 15 5.64 -6.96 -48.55
N VAL A 16 6.34 -5.90 -48.08
CA VAL A 16 7.42 -6.02 -47.10
C VAL A 16 6.86 -6.20 -45.67
N LEU A 17 5.67 -5.65 -45.39
CA LEU A 17 4.98 -5.81 -44.10
C LEU A 17 4.27 -7.15 -43.92
N SER A 18 4.02 -7.89 -45.04
CA SER A 18 3.25 -9.14 -45.00
C SER A 18 4.04 -10.39 -44.62
N LYS A 19 5.37 -10.34 -44.60
CA LYS A 19 6.21 -11.43 -44.12
C LYS A 19 6.97 -10.99 -42.89
N PRO A 20 6.63 -11.52 -41.71
CA PRO A 20 7.45 -11.24 -40.50
C PRO A 20 8.90 -11.69 -40.82
N PRO A 21 9.90 -10.85 -40.50
CA PRO A 21 11.29 -11.22 -40.72
C PRO A 21 11.55 -12.53 -39.96
N PRO A 22 12.29 -13.49 -40.57
CA PRO A 22 12.60 -14.74 -39.90
C PRO A 22 13.32 -14.41 -38.58
N LEU A 23 12.97 -15.08 -37.50
CA LEU A 23 13.57 -14.89 -36.17
C LEU A 23 15.10 -14.91 -36.17
N THR A 24 15.69 -15.55 -37.17
CA THR A 24 17.14 -15.56 -37.42
C THR A 24 17.72 -14.20 -37.82
N ALA A 25 16.91 -13.24 -38.30
CA ALA A 25 17.36 -11.88 -38.61
C ALA A 25 17.61 -11.04 -37.37
N PHE A 26 17.08 -11.45 -36.21
CA PHE A 26 17.30 -10.81 -34.91
C PHE A 26 18.44 -11.45 -34.11
N ASP A 27 19.14 -12.44 -34.68
CA ASP A 27 20.28 -13.12 -34.03
C ASP A 27 21.51 -12.19 -34.09
N ALA A 28 21.65 -11.31 -33.12
CA ALA A 28 22.78 -10.37 -32.99
C ALA A 28 24.11 -11.06 -32.59
N PHE A 29 24.08 -12.37 -32.26
CA PHE A 29 25.24 -13.08 -31.75
C PHE A 29 25.76 -14.06 -32.81
N ASN A 30 27.04 -13.88 -33.25
CA ASN A 30 27.71 -14.82 -34.13
C ASN A 30 27.81 -16.19 -33.48
N LYS A 31 27.21 -17.21 -34.13
CA LYS A 31 27.32 -18.59 -33.66
C LYS A 31 28.75 -19.11 -33.91
N THR A 32 29.45 -19.41 -32.81
CA THR A 32 30.73 -20.07 -32.87
C THR A 32 30.57 -21.47 -33.47
N ASN A 33 31.47 -21.88 -34.39
CA ASN A 33 31.46 -23.20 -34.95
C ASN A 33 31.53 -24.28 -33.85
N SER A 34 30.80 -25.38 -34.05
CA SER A 34 30.70 -26.50 -33.09
C SER A 34 32.05 -27.09 -32.71
N THR A 35 33.09 -26.92 -33.54
CA THR A 35 34.46 -27.40 -33.32
C THR A 35 35.16 -26.69 -32.15
N TYR A 36 34.72 -25.51 -31.75
CA TYR A 36 35.28 -24.75 -30.61
C TYR A 36 34.55 -24.95 -29.29
N LYS A 37 33.54 -25.84 -29.26
CA LYS A 37 32.76 -26.11 -28.06
C LYS A 37 33.22 -27.40 -27.40
N GLU A 38 34.03 -27.33 -26.37
CA GLU A 38 34.32 -28.46 -25.50
C GLU A 38 33.22 -28.62 -24.46
N LYS A 39 32.56 -29.79 -24.44
CA LYS A 39 31.54 -30.12 -23.43
C LYS A 39 32.23 -30.78 -22.23
N THR A 40 32.29 -30.04 -21.11
CA THR A 40 32.82 -30.57 -19.85
C THR A 40 31.68 -30.83 -18.87
N ALA A 41 31.80 -31.88 -18.07
CA ALA A 41 30.79 -32.18 -17.03
C ALA A 41 30.66 -31.03 -16.01
N ARG A 42 31.77 -30.35 -15.66
CA ARG A 42 31.80 -29.19 -14.78
C ARG A 42 31.06 -28.01 -15.38
N GLY A 43 31.25 -27.72 -16.67
CA GLY A 43 30.52 -26.67 -17.38
C GLY A 43 29.01 -26.93 -17.44
N GLY A 44 28.63 -28.19 -17.64
CA GLY A 44 27.22 -28.60 -17.64
C GLY A 44 26.55 -28.37 -16.28
N PHE A 45 27.21 -28.77 -15.18
CA PHE A 45 26.70 -28.51 -13.82
C PHE A 45 26.56 -27.02 -13.52
N PHE A 46 27.56 -26.22 -13.90
CA PHE A 46 27.52 -24.75 -13.69
C PHE A 46 26.38 -24.09 -14.48
N THR A 47 26.18 -24.51 -15.73
CA THR A 47 25.07 -24.02 -16.55
C THR A 47 23.70 -24.32 -15.92
N LEU A 48 23.55 -25.54 -15.37
CA LEU A 48 22.32 -25.95 -14.71
C LEU A 48 22.08 -25.14 -13.42
N LEU A 49 23.14 -24.85 -12.63
CA LEU A 49 23.07 -24.01 -11.45
C LEU A 49 22.67 -22.59 -11.82
N VAL A 50 23.28 -22.00 -12.87
CA VAL A 50 22.91 -20.66 -13.36
C VAL A 50 21.46 -20.63 -13.83
N ALA A 51 21.02 -21.64 -14.56
CA ALA A 51 19.64 -21.78 -15.03
C ALA A 51 18.66 -21.83 -13.83
N LEU A 52 19.00 -22.56 -12.79
CA LEU A 52 18.20 -22.63 -11.56
C LEU A 52 18.10 -21.26 -10.88
N VAL A 53 19.23 -20.55 -10.72
CA VAL A 53 19.26 -19.20 -10.13
C VAL A 53 18.39 -18.23 -10.95
N VAL A 54 18.52 -18.24 -12.26
CA VAL A 54 17.68 -17.42 -13.15
C VAL A 54 16.20 -17.77 -12.96
N ALA A 55 15.86 -19.05 -12.93
CA ALA A 55 14.47 -19.49 -12.75
C ALA A 55 13.89 -19.02 -11.43
N VAL A 56 14.65 -19.11 -10.33
CA VAL A 56 14.21 -18.61 -8.99
C VAL A 56 14.02 -17.10 -9.02
N LEU A 57 14.94 -16.34 -9.61
CA LEU A 57 14.81 -14.88 -9.67
C LEU A 57 13.67 -14.42 -10.57
N VAL A 58 13.46 -15.08 -11.71
CA VAL A 58 12.30 -14.82 -12.57
C VAL A 58 10.99 -15.13 -11.84
N TRP A 59 10.96 -16.21 -11.06
CA TRP A 59 9.81 -16.55 -10.24
C TRP A 59 9.52 -15.51 -9.15
N THR A 60 10.56 -15.04 -8.42
CA THR A 60 10.39 -14.01 -7.39
C THR A 60 9.92 -12.69 -7.98
N GLU A 61 10.51 -12.23 -9.08
CA GLU A 61 10.05 -11.00 -9.78
C GLU A 61 8.62 -11.15 -10.31
N GLY A 62 8.29 -12.33 -10.87
CA GLY A 62 6.93 -12.62 -11.34
C GLY A 62 5.91 -12.60 -10.20
N ARG A 63 6.27 -13.18 -9.06
CA ARG A 63 5.43 -13.15 -7.86
C ARG A 63 5.23 -11.71 -7.35
N ASP A 64 6.30 -10.92 -7.29
CA ASP A 64 6.24 -9.53 -6.84
C ASP A 64 5.46 -8.64 -7.82
N TYR A 65 5.48 -8.96 -9.12
CA TYR A 65 4.65 -8.29 -10.11
C TYR A 65 3.17 -8.60 -9.93
N LEU A 66 2.82 -9.87 -9.61
CA LEU A 66 1.43 -10.32 -9.46
C LEU A 66 0.82 -10.00 -8.09
N TYR A 67 1.62 -10.06 -7.03
CA TYR A 67 1.19 -9.98 -5.63
C TYR A 67 1.94 -8.92 -4.83
N GLY A 68 2.49 -7.90 -5.50
CA GLY A 68 3.28 -6.86 -4.84
C GLY A 68 2.52 -6.19 -3.69
N GLU A 69 3.18 -6.03 -2.55
CA GLU A 69 2.62 -5.39 -1.36
C GLU A 69 2.51 -3.87 -1.54
N ALA A 70 1.51 -3.27 -0.86
CA ALA A 70 1.37 -1.83 -0.81
C ALA A 70 2.60 -1.18 -0.16
N GLY A 71 2.99 -0.03 -0.65
CA GLY A 71 4.04 0.79 -0.03
C GLY A 71 3.44 1.71 1.03
N TYR A 72 4.03 1.72 2.23
CA TYR A 72 3.66 2.61 3.32
C TYR A 72 4.70 3.72 3.46
N GLU A 73 4.27 4.97 3.45
CA GLU A 73 5.12 6.14 3.61
C GLU A 73 4.59 6.99 4.77
N PHE A 74 5.44 7.18 5.78
CA PHE A 74 5.11 8.01 6.94
C PHE A 74 5.70 9.40 6.75
N SER A 75 4.91 10.42 7.04
CA SER A 75 5.34 11.82 7.00
C SER A 75 4.67 12.63 8.10
N VAL A 76 5.16 13.82 8.36
CA VAL A 76 4.48 14.77 9.25
C VAL A 76 3.25 15.31 8.54
N ASP A 77 2.09 15.33 9.22
CA ASP A 77 0.88 15.95 8.69
C ASP A 77 1.10 17.47 8.54
N LYS A 78 1.12 17.93 7.29
CA LYS A 78 1.29 19.35 6.94
C LYS A 78 -0.05 20.05 6.72
N GLY A 79 -1.15 19.29 6.76
CA GLY A 79 -2.49 19.81 6.52
C GLY A 79 -3.02 20.57 7.72
N ILE A 80 -3.44 21.83 7.49
CA ILE A 80 -4.19 22.58 8.48
C ILE A 80 -5.68 22.30 8.22
N ALA A 81 -6.26 21.39 9.00
CA ALA A 81 -7.69 21.13 8.97
C ALA A 81 -8.29 21.52 10.33
N HIS A 82 -9.34 22.33 10.29
CA HIS A 82 -10.02 22.79 11.51
C HIS A 82 -11.10 21.82 11.98
N ASN A 83 -11.75 21.14 11.03
CA ASN A 83 -12.87 20.25 11.30
C ASN A 83 -12.49 18.80 10.97
N LEU A 84 -13.08 17.90 11.73
CA LEU A 84 -12.96 16.45 11.58
C LEU A 84 -14.37 15.87 11.70
N GLN A 85 -14.83 15.13 10.70
CA GLN A 85 -16.09 14.41 10.80
C GLN A 85 -15.89 13.18 11.66
N LEU A 86 -16.75 13.01 12.65
CA LEU A 86 -16.83 11.82 13.50
C LEU A 86 -18.09 11.06 13.14
N ASN A 87 -17.95 9.78 12.81
CA ASN A 87 -19.05 8.86 12.50
C ASN A 87 -19.14 7.85 13.63
N PHE A 88 -20.34 7.65 14.15
CA PHE A 88 -20.59 6.77 15.27
C PHE A 88 -21.89 5.99 15.09
N ASP A 89 -21.86 4.71 15.38
CA ASP A 89 -23.02 3.81 15.40
C ASP A 89 -22.79 2.74 16.47
N ALA A 90 -23.53 2.81 17.54
CA ALA A 90 -23.44 1.81 18.61
C ALA A 90 -24.80 1.54 19.24
N THR A 91 -24.97 0.33 19.76
CA THR A 91 -26.14 -0.06 20.55
C THR A 91 -25.75 -0.30 22.00
N VAL A 92 -26.39 0.38 22.93
CA VAL A 92 -26.18 0.27 24.39
C VAL A 92 -27.40 -0.40 25.01
N ALA A 93 -27.19 -1.30 25.97
CA ALA A 93 -28.23 -2.06 26.66
C ALA A 93 -28.93 -1.23 27.76
N THR A 94 -29.21 0.03 27.49
CA THR A 94 -29.97 0.95 28.35
C THR A 94 -30.98 1.68 27.49
N PRO A 95 -32.22 1.92 27.96
CA PRO A 95 -33.22 2.64 27.19
C PRO A 95 -32.76 4.07 26.81
N CYS A 96 -33.13 4.52 25.61
CA CYS A 96 -32.68 5.77 25.04
C CYS A 96 -32.93 7.02 25.90
N HIS A 97 -34.04 7.02 26.63
CA HIS A 97 -34.42 8.15 27.50
C HIS A 97 -33.38 8.42 28.58
N TYR A 98 -32.76 7.35 29.10
CA TYR A 98 -31.78 7.46 30.19
C TYR A 98 -30.35 7.71 29.75
N LEU A 99 -30.07 7.70 28.44
CA LEU A 99 -28.71 7.92 27.92
C LEU A 99 -28.49 9.37 27.50
N THR A 100 -27.35 9.93 27.91
CA THR A 100 -26.82 11.20 27.38
C THR A 100 -25.59 10.91 26.53
N VAL A 101 -25.47 11.68 25.45
CA VAL A 101 -24.30 11.63 24.54
C VAL A 101 -23.74 13.04 24.46
N ASP A 102 -22.46 13.18 24.79
CA ASP A 102 -21.78 14.47 24.78
C ASP A 102 -20.39 14.32 24.14
N VAL A 103 -19.96 15.30 23.36
CA VAL A 103 -18.55 15.41 22.94
C VAL A 103 -17.92 16.63 23.60
N ARG A 104 -16.73 16.43 24.17
CA ARG A 104 -15.90 17.49 24.70
C ARG A 104 -14.59 17.59 23.93
N ASP A 105 -14.20 18.79 23.59
CA ASP A 105 -12.89 19.04 23.02
C ASP A 105 -11.81 19.29 24.10
N ALA A 106 -10.55 19.44 23.67
CA ALA A 106 -9.42 19.71 24.56
C ALA A 106 -9.55 21.00 25.35
N VAL A 107 -10.36 21.96 24.90
CA VAL A 107 -10.60 23.25 25.57
C VAL A 107 -11.70 23.11 26.63
N GLY A 108 -12.42 21.98 26.63
CA GLY A 108 -13.52 21.71 27.54
C GLY A 108 -14.89 22.23 27.04
N ASP A 109 -14.93 22.76 25.83
CA ASP A 109 -16.18 23.12 25.17
C ASP A 109 -17.04 21.88 24.97
N ARG A 110 -18.29 21.97 25.43
CA ARG A 110 -19.30 20.92 25.15
C ARG A 110 -19.98 21.22 23.81
N LEU A 111 -19.84 20.30 22.89
CA LEU A 111 -20.66 20.33 21.69
C LEU A 111 -22.00 19.67 22.04
N HIS A 112 -23.09 20.43 21.95
CA HIS A 112 -24.45 19.90 22.19
C HIS A 112 -24.85 19.02 21.01
N ILE A 113 -25.04 17.73 21.28
CA ILE A 113 -25.14 16.67 20.25
C ILE A 113 -26.60 16.27 19.98
N SER A 114 -27.55 16.91 20.66
CA SER A 114 -28.96 16.48 20.62
C SER A 114 -29.58 16.35 19.22
N ASP A 115 -29.01 17.05 18.22
CA ASP A 115 -29.60 17.11 16.88
C ASP A 115 -28.82 16.32 15.81
N GLU A 116 -27.57 15.93 16.09
CA GLU A 116 -26.70 15.29 15.10
C GLU A 116 -26.67 13.76 15.21
N PHE A 117 -26.71 13.22 16.45
CA PHE A 117 -26.88 11.79 16.67
C PHE A 117 -28.33 11.43 16.90
N LYS A 118 -28.81 10.47 16.14
CA LYS A 118 -30.14 9.89 16.30
C LYS A 118 -30.10 8.79 17.33
N LYS A 119 -31.17 8.68 18.13
CA LYS A 119 -31.36 7.65 19.13
C LYS A 119 -32.62 6.87 18.76
N ASP A 120 -32.46 5.58 18.44
CA ASP A 120 -33.56 4.68 18.16
C ASP A 120 -33.65 3.60 19.24
N GLY A 121 -34.80 3.49 19.88
CA GLY A 121 -35.08 2.38 20.80
C GLY A 121 -35.09 1.05 20.04
N THR A 122 -34.45 0.04 20.60
CA THR A 122 -34.31 -1.27 19.98
C THR A 122 -34.14 -2.38 21.01
N THR A 123 -33.98 -3.61 20.55
CA THR A 123 -33.53 -4.77 21.36
C THR A 123 -32.01 -4.84 21.35
N PHE A 124 -31.42 -5.33 22.46
CA PHE A 124 -29.97 -5.53 22.51
C PHE A 124 -29.63 -6.87 21.84
N GLU A 125 -29.07 -6.79 20.66
CA GLU A 125 -28.65 -7.94 19.87
C GLU A 125 -27.14 -7.87 19.58
N ILE A 126 -26.42 -8.91 19.97
CA ILE A 126 -24.97 -9.00 19.76
C ILE A 126 -24.62 -9.22 18.29
N GLY A 127 -25.50 -9.94 17.56
CA GLY A 127 -25.28 -10.23 16.14
C GLY A 127 -23.98 -10.99 15.89
N GLN A 128 -23.12 -10.43 15.03
CA GLN A 128 -21.80 -10.97 14.71
C GLN A 128 -20.66 -10.24 15.45
N ALA A 129 -20.98 -9.38 16.41
CA ALA A 129 -19.99 -8.64 17.16
C ALA A 129 -19.11 -9.57 18.01
N GLN A 130 -17.84 -9.20 18.15
CA GLN A 130 -16.85 -9.96 18.91
C GLN A 130 -16.25 -9.09 20.01
N VAL A 131 -15.81 -9.73 21.09
CA VAL A 131 -15.06 -9.01 22.14
C VAL A 131 -13.80 -8.41 21.54
N LEU A 132 -13.48 -7.16 21.88
CA LEU A 132 -12.38 -6.39 21.31
C LEU A 132 -11.05 -7.15 21.33
N GLN A 133 -10.73 -7.86 22.41
CA GLN A 133 -9.51 -8.67 22.53
C GLN A 133 -9.43 -9.85 21.55
N ASN A 134 -10.56 -10.30 21.00
CA ASN A 134 -10.65 -11.45 20.11
C ASN A 134 -10.86 -11.03 18.64
N LEU A 135 -10.87 -9.75 18.34
CA LEU A 135 -10.99 -9.27 16.97
C LEU A 135 -9.79 -9.74 16.16
N ILE A 136 -10.06 -10.67 15.24
CA ILE A 136 -9.08 -11.11 14.24
C ILE A 136 -8.92 -9.95 13.26
N ASN A 137 -7.68 -9.46 13.09
CA ASN A 137 -7.39 -8.46 12.07
C ASN A 137 -7.89 -8.95 10.70
N PRO A 138 -8.98 -8.39 10.19
CA PRO A 138 -9.46 -8.75 8.87
C PRO A 138 -8.40 -8.36 7.84
N ARG A 139 -8.36 -9.10 6.72
CA ARG A 139 -7.48 -8.75 5.61
C ARG A 139 -7.68 -7.29 5.23
N GLU A 140 -6.62 -6.51 5.30
CA GLU A 140 -6.65 -5.10 4.92
C GLU A 140 -7.03 -4.99 3.42
N PRO A 141 -8.13 -4.28 3.09
CA PRO A 141 -8.56 -4.14 1.70
C PRO A 141 -7.54 -3.32 0.91
N SER A 142 -7.43 -3.57 -0.39
CA SER A 142 -6.53 -2.82 -1.26
C SER A 142 -6.95 -1.35 -1.39
N ALA A 143 -5.99 -0.45 -1.68
CA ALA A 143 -6.29 0.98 -1.87
C ALA A 143 -7.33 1.21 -2.99
N SER A 144 -7.31 0.38 -4.04
CA SER A 144 -8.29 0.45 -5.13
C SER A 144 -9.69 0.04 -4.69
N GLU A 145 -9.83 -0.94 -3.80
CA GLU A 145 -11.12 -1.36 -3.22
C GLU A 145 -11.69 -0.28 -2.31
N ILE A 146 -10.86 0.33 -1.46
CA ILE A 146 -11.25 1.45 -0.58
C ILE A 146 -11.72 2.64 -1.41
N ILE A 147 -10.92 3.09 -2.40
CA ILE A 147 -11.25 4.22 -3.25
C ILE A 147 -12.49 3.97 -4.11
N SER A 148 -12.70 2.75 -4.60
CA SER A 148 -13.91 2.41 -5.34
C SER A 148 -15.14 2.38 -4.42
N GLY A 149 -14.98 1.89 -3.20
CA GLY A 149 -16.01 1.87 -2.16
C GLY A 149 -16.41 3.26 -1.66
N SER A 150 -15.48 4.23 -1.66
CA SER A 150 -15.76 5.61 -1.23
C SER A 150 -16.79 6.33 -2.09
N LYS A 151 -17.03 5.85 -3.31
CA LYS A 151 -18.08 6.35 -4.21
C LYS A 151 -19.47 5.79 -3.89
N GLY A 152 -19.55 4.86 -2.96
CA GLY A 152 -20.78 4.17 -2.59
C GLY A 152 -21.66 4.95 -1.64
N ARG A 153 -22.53 4.23 -0.95
CA ARG A 153 -23.55 4.75 -0.04
C ARG A 153 -22.90 5.43 1.18
N LYS A 154 -23.16 6.72 1.35
CA LYS A 154 -22.66 7.53 2.48
C LYS A 154 -23.71 7.71 3.59
N VAL A 155 -24.62 6.77 3.75
CA VAL A 155 -25.74 6.88 4.70
C VAL A 155 -25.75 5.65 5.59
N PHE A 156 -25.86 5.87 6.90
CA PHE A 156 -26.02 4.81 7.89
C PHE A 156 -27.23 3.91 7.55
N PRO A 157 -27.14 2.61 7.80
CA PRO A 157 -28.30 1.72 7.67
C PRO A 157 -29.37 2.12 8.67
N ARG A 158 -30.63 1.98 8.28
CA ARG A 158 -31.75 2.19 9.20
C ARG A 158 -31.75 1.10 10.26
N THR A 159 -32.22 1.45 11.47
CA THR A 159 -32.40 0.48 12.55
C THR A 159 -33.41 -0.59 12.10
N ALA A 160 -33.00 -1.86 12.18
CA ALA A 160 -33.78 -2.97 11.65
C ALA A 160 -35.08 -3.19 12.46
N HIS A 161 -34.98 -3.10 13.80
CA HIS A 161 -36.09 -3.33 14.72
C HIS A 161 -36.19 -2.13 15.67
N VAL A 162 -37.00 -1.15 15.29
CA VAL A 162 -37.29 0.00 16.15
C VAL A 162 -38.39 -0.40 17.12
N VAL A 163 -38.10 -0.32 18.42
CA VAL A 163 -39.03 -0.56 19.51
C VAL A 163 -39.17 0.71 20.31
N GLU A 164 -40.30 1.34 20.29
CA GLU A 164 -40.53 2.55 21.09
C GLU A 164 -40.33 2.22 22.58
N ASN A 165 -39.47 2.98 23.26
CA ASN A 165 -39.03 2.71 24.63
C ASN A 165 -38.44 1.32 24.85
N GLY A 166 -37.77 0.78 23.84
CA GLY A 166 -37.07 -0.50 23.92
C GLY A 166 -36.02 -0.58 25.02
N PRO A 167 -35.60 -1.78 25.44
CA PRO A 167 -34.64 -2.01 26.51
C PRO A 167 -33.20 -1.60 26.13
N ALA A 168 -32.94 -1.30 24.86
CA ALA A 168 -31.67 -0.85 24.36
C ALA A 168 -31.81 0.38 23.46
N CYS A 169 -30.73 1.09 23.28
CA CYS A 169 -30.67 2.30 22.48
C CYS A 169 -29.57 2.18 21.43
N ARG A 170 -29.94 2.31 20.16
CA ARG A 170 -28.98 2.54 19.09
C ARG A 170 -28.76 4.04 18.91
N ILE A 171 -27.49 4.45 19.01
CA ILE A 171 -27.03 5.83 18.84
C ILE A 171 -26.22 5.86 17.56
N TRP A 172 -26.65 6.64 16.56
CA TRP A 172 -25.98 6.66 15.27
C TRP A 172 -26.07 8.02 14.58
N GLY A 173 -25.04 8.35 13.82
CA GLY A 173 -24.98 9.60 13.08
C GLY A 173 -23.55 10.02 12.72
N SER A 174 -23.44 11.19 12.12
CA SER A 174 -22.17 11.87 11.84
C SER A 174 -22.25 13.29 12.36
N MET A 175 -21.16 13.75 12.95
CA MET A 175 -21.02 15.12 13.41
C MET A 175 -19.66 15.70 13.03
N ASP A 176 -19.61 17.02 12.85
CA ASP A 176 -18.36 17.74 12.66
C ASP A 176 -17.83 18.23 14.02
N VAL A 177 -16.61 17.76 14.35
CA VAL A 177 -15.88 18.18 15.55
C VAL A 177 -14.64 18.99 15.16
N LYS A 178 -14.06 19.73 16.09
CA LYS A 178 -12.75 20.36 15.87
C LYS A 178 -11.68 19.27 15.77
N LYS A 179 -10.72 19.43 14.86
CA LYS A 179 -9.59 18.49 14.70
C LYS A 179 -8.56 18.71 15.81
N VAL A 180 -8.96 18.42 17.04
CA VAL A 180 -8.13 18.45 18.26
C VAL A 180 -8.49 17.23 19.10
N THR A 181 -7.70 16.96 20.14
CA THR A 181 -8.05 15.95 21.16
C THR A 181 -9.46 16.16 21.66
N GLY A 182 -10.24 15.09 21.74
CA GLY A 182 -11.60 15.15 22.26
C GLY A 182 -12.02 13.86 22.93
N ASN A 183 -13.22 13.86 23.46
CA ASN A 183 -13.78 12.74 24.18
C ASN A 183 -15.29 12.67 23.98
N LEU A 184 -15.75 11.58 23.35
CA LEU A 184 -17.17 11.24 23.24
C LEU A 184 -17.59 10.49 24.50
N HIS A 185 -18.58 11.00 25.20
CA HIS A 185 -19.12 10.44 26.44
C HIS A 185 -20.54 9.93 26.22
N ILE A 186 -20.79 8.69 26.60
CA ILE A 186 -22.12 8.11 26.71
C ILE A 186 -22.33 7.77 28.18
N THR A 187 -23.20 8.50 28.85
CA THR A 187 -23.46 8.36 30.29
C THR A 187 -24.95 8.24 30.55
N THR A 188 -25.32 7.78 31.74
CA THR A 188 -26.70 7.72 32.19
C THR A 188 -27.12 8.99 32.94
N LEU A 189 -28.35 9.40 32.77
CA LEU A 189 -28.91 10.59 33.45
C LEU A 189 -28.76 10.50 34.97
N GLY A 190 -28.31 11.58 35.57
CA GLY A 190 -28.08 11.69 37.02
C GLY A 190 -26.78 11.11 37.55
N HIS A 191 -26.00 10.40 36.67
CA HIS A 191 -24.73 9.80 37.05
C HIS A 191 -23.50 10.42 36.35
N GLY A 192 -23.68 11.26 35.36
CA GLY A 192 -22.59 11.91 34.63
C GLY A 192 -22.58 13.41 34.80
N TYR A 193 -23.65 14.03 34.39
CA TYR A 193 -23.84 15.47 34.43
C TYR A 193 -25.04 15.81 35.33
N LEU A 194 -25.06 17.01 35.86
CA LEU A 194 -26.20 17.51 36.61
C LEU A 194 -27.48 17.35 35.77
N SER A 195 -28.37 16.53 36.27
CA SER A 195 -29.68 16.28 35.70
C SER A 195 -30.70 16.28 36.81
N TRP A 196 -31.90 16.76 36.53
CA TRP A 196 -33.04 16.70 37.43
C TRP A 196 -33.65 15.28 37.51
N GLU A 197 -33.36 14.46 36.50
CA GLU A 197 -33.72 13.07 36.47
C GLU A 197 -32.54 12.20 36.87
N HIS A 198 -32.82 11.14 37.62
CA HIS A 198 -31.86 10.12 38.03
C HIS A 198 -32.31 8.78 37.50
N THR A 199 -31.44 8.11 36.77
CA THR A 199 -31.72 6.76 36.25
C THR A 199 -31.73 5.74 37.38
N ASP A 200 -32.76 4.90 37.43
CA ASP A 200 -32.78 3.74 38.33
C ASP A 200 -31.60 2.85 38.03
N HIS A 201 -30.83 2.48 39.05
CA HIS A 201 -29.64 1.65 38.92
C HIS A 201 -29.97 0.29 38.29
N ALA A 202 -31.15 -0.24 38.54
CA ALA A 202 -31.59 -1.54 37.92
C ALA A 202 -31.72 -1.47 36.40
N LEU A 203 -31.90 -0.27 35.82
CA LEU A 203 -32.00 -0.02 34.38
C LEU A 203 -30.65 0.33 33.74
N MET A 204 -29.62 0.50 34.54
CA MET A 204 -28.28 0.84 34.05
C MET A 204 -27.55 -0.41 33.61
N ASN A 205 -27.43 -0.62 32.30
CA ASN A 205 -26.60 -1.65 31.72
C ASN A 205 -25.78 -1.03 30.58
N LEU A 206 -24.48 -0.84 30.84
CA LEU A 206 -23.54 -0.23 29.90
C LEU A 206 -22.93 -1.25 28.93
N SER A 207 -23.45 -2.47 28.88
CA SER A 207 -23.10 -3.41 27.80
C SER A 207 -23.41 -2.76 26.45
N HIS A 208 -22.50 -2.87 25.52
CA HIS A 208 -22.62 -2.21 24.23
C HIS A 208 -21.99 -2.97 23.08
N VAL A 209 -22.49 -2.69 21.89
CA VAL A 209 -21.94 -3.13 20.60
C VAL A 209 -21.64 -1.88 19.80
N VAL A 210 -20.38 -1.73 19.37
CA VAL A 210 -19.98 -0.68 18.43
C VAL A 210 -20.06 -1.25 17.01
N HIS A 211 -20.98 -0.73 16.22
CA HIS A 211 -21.17 -1.17 14.83
C HIS A 211 -20.20 -0.46 13.89
N GLU A 212 -19.95 0.83 14.15
CA GLU A 212 -19.07 1.68 13.36
C GLU A 212 -18.51 2.81 14.24
N PHE A 213 -17.22 3.03 14.17
CA PHE A 213 -16.57 4.21 14.70
C PHE A 213 -15.47 4.66 13.75
N SER A 214 -15.65 5.80 13.09
CA SER A 214 -14.68 6.27 12.12
C SER A 214 -14.53 7.78 12.08
N PHE A 215 -13.42 8.26 11.54
CA PHE A 215 -13.11 9.66 11.38
C PHE A 215 -12.92 10.04 9.92
N GLY A 216 -13.52 11.16 9.50
CA GLY A 216 -13.51 11.63 8.13
C GLY A 216 -14.77 11.23 7.36
N PRO A 217 -14.77 11.34 6.03
CA PRO A 217 -15.93 10.96 5.23
C PRO A 217 -16.33 9.52 5.50
N TYR A 218 -17.62 9.30 5.79
CA TYR A 218 -18.15 7.97 6.05
C TYR A 218 -18.14 7.10 4.79
N PHE A 219 -17.47 5.95 4.84
CA PHE A 219 -17.57 4.89 3.83
C PHE A 219 -17.30 3.51 4.44
N PRO A 220 -18.21 2.56 4.23
CA PRO A 220 -18.28 1.31 4.99
C PRO A 220 -17.27 0.23 4.55
N ARG A 221 -16.20 0.59 3.83
CA ARG A 221 -15.18 -0.38 3.37
C ARG A 221 -13.83 -0.25 4.03
N ILE A 222 -13.63 0.78 4.83
CA ILE A 222 -12.46 0.85 5.70
C ILE A 222 -12.84 0.13 6.97
N VAL A 223 -12.13 -0.93 7.28
CA VAL A 223 -12.31 -1.65 8.54
C VAL A 223 -11.54 -0.90 9.62
N GLN A 224 -12.25 -0.49 10.64
CA GLN A 224 -11.69 0.20 11.80
C GLN A 224 -11.62 -0.77 13.01
N PRO A 225 -10.69 -0.56 13.95
CA PRO A 225 -10.50 -1.50 15.06
C PRO A 225 -11.71 -1.71 15.97
N LEU A 226 -12.61 -0.73 16.10
CA LEU A 226 -13.82 -0.85 16.92
C LEU A 226 -15.04 -1.39 16.17
N ASP A 227 -14.95 -1.54 14.85
CA ASP A 227 -16.10 -2.00 14.06
C ASP A 227 -16.50 -3.41 14.46
N ASN A 228 -17.78 -3.60 14.77
CA ASN A 228 -18.35 -4.84 15.26
C ASN A 228 -17.68 -5.38 16.54
N SER A 229 -17.20 -4.49 17.40
CA SER A 229 -16.74 -4.84 18.73
C SER A 229 -17.88 -4.81 19.74
N MET A 230 -17.79 -5.65 20.78
CA MET A 230 -18.73 -5.66 21.91
C MET A 230 -18.00 -5.76 23.23
N GLU A 231 -18.60 -5.14 24.24
CA GLU A 231 -18.25 -5.33 25.65
C GLU A 231 -19.50 -5.52 26.48
N LEU A 232 -19.46 -6.47 27.39
CA LEU A 232 -20.57 -6.87 28.23
C LEU A 232 -20.23 -6.68 29.69
N THR A 233 -21.20 -6.21 30.46
CA THR A 233 -21.07 -6.09 31.91
C THR A 233 -22.37 -6.50 32.62
N ASN A 234 -22.23 -7.10 33.79
CA ASN A 234 -23.34 -7.35 34.70
C ASN A 234 -23.39 -6.31 35.82
N ALA A 235 -22.39 -5.42 35.91
CA ALA A 235 -22.33 -4.38 36.93
C ALA A 235 -23.05 -3.11 36.45
N HIS A 236 -23.87 -2.53 37.33
CA HIS A 236 -24.61 -1.28 37.04
C HIS A 236 -23.67 -0.08 36.94
N PHE A 237 -22.59 -0.08 37.74
CA PHE A 237 -21.58 1.00 37.75
C PHE A 237 -20.30 0.51 37.09
N HIS A 238 -20.23 0.61 35.78
CA HIS A 238 -19.09 0.22 34.99
C HIS A 238 -18.57 1.40 34.18
N ILE A 239 -17.26 1.48 34.00
CA ILE A 239 -16.58 2.46 33.17
C ILE A 239 -15.86 1.73 32.06
N PHE A 240 -16.27 1.96 30.83
CA PHE A 240 -15.55 1.54 29.63
C PHE A 240 -14.85 2.76 29.05
N GLN A 241 -13.56 2.67 28.85
CA GLN A 241 -12.77 3.75 28.30
C GLN A 241 -11.90 3.28 27.16
N TYR A 242 -12.08 3.88 26.00
CA TYR A 242 -11.32 3.62 24.78
C TYR A 242 -10.41 4.82 24.52
N PHE A 243 -9.15 4.53 24.21
CA PHE A 243 -8.15 5.52 23.83
C PHE A 243 -7.81 5.30 22.36
N LEU A 244 -8.08 6.29 21.53
CA LEU A 244 -7.91 6.24 20.08
C LEU A 244 -6.84 7.21 19.65
N SER A 245 -5.80 6.71 18.95
CA SER A 245 -4.78 7.53 18.30
C SER A 245 -5.10 7.64 16.81
N VAL A 246 -5.55 8.81 16.38
CA VAL A 246 -6.05 9.08 15.03
C VAL A 246 -4.93 9.57 14.13
N VAL A 247 -4.71 8.90 13.00
CA VAL A 247 -3.68 9.19 12.01
C VAL A 247 -4.33 9.58 10.68
N SER A 248 -3.93 10.73 10.13
CA SER A 248 -4.35 11.13 8.78
C SER A 248 -3.81 10.14 7.76
N THR A 249 -4.70 9.51 6.98
CA THR A 249 -4.33 8.47 6.01
C THR A 249 -4.72 8.86 4.61
N THR A 250 -3.78 8.71 3.68
CA THR A 250 -3.98 8.96 2.26
C THR A 250 -3.79 7.69 1.47
N TYR A 251 -4.84 7.21 0.81
CA TYR A 251 -4.79 6.09 -0.10
C TYR A 251 -4.53 6.56 -1.53
N VAL A 252 -3.56 5.94 -2.20
CA VAL A 252 -3.23 6.18 -3.61
C VAL A 252 -3.28 4.85 -4.36
N ASP A 253 -4.20 4.74 -5.30
CA ASP A 253 -4.34 3.53 -6.11
C ASP A 253 -3.39 3.50 -7.32
N ALA A 254 -3.40 2.36 -8.02
CA ALA A 254 -2.67 2.12 -9.25
C ALA A 254 -2.92 3.18 -10.34
N ARG A 255 -4.11 3.79 -10.36
CA ARG A 255 -4.52 4.82 -11.33
C ARG A 255 -4.25 6.24 -10.84
N ARG A 256 -3.48 6.41 -9.74
CA ARG A 256 -3.18 7.69 -9.10
C ARG A 256 -4.42 8.43 -8.59
N ARG A 257 -5.52 7.74 -8.32
CA ARG A 257 -6.65 8.32 -7.61
C ARG A 257 -6.27 8.42 -6.14
N ILE A 258 -6.62 9.52 -5.51
CA ILE A 258 -6.24 9.83 -4.14
C ILE A 258 -7.51 9.89 -3.28
N LEU A 259 -7.47 9.30 -2.12
CA LEU A 259 -8.50 9.38 -1.09
C LEU A 259 -7.87 9.78 0.24
N HIS A 260 -8.32 10.88 0.80
CA HIS A 260 -7.95 11.31 2.14
C HIS A 260 -8.97 10.83 3.15
N THR A 261 -8.50 10.20 4.21
CA THR A 261 -9.31 9.68 5.32
C THR A 261 -8.48 9.67 6.60
N ASN A 262 -9.01 9.06 7.65
CA ASN A 262 -8.28 8.85 8.88
C ASN A 262 -8.45 7.40 9.32
N GLN A 263 -7.40 6.84 9.91
CA GLN A 263 -7.42 5.57 10.61
C GLN A 263 -7.04 5.81 12.06
N TYR A 264 -7.33 4.87 12.93
CA TYR A 264 -6.91 4.98 14.32
C TYR A 264 -6.47 3.63 14.87
N SER A 265 -5.64 3.67 15.89
CA SER A 265 -5.39 2.55 16.79
C SER A 265 -6.22 2.73 18.05
N VAL A 266 -6.56 1.62 18.71
CA VAL A 266 -7.36 1.65 19.93
C VAL A 266 -6.68 0.83 21.04
N THR A 267 -6.75 1.33 22.24
CA THR A 267 -6.52 0.60 23.48
C THR A 267 -7.71 0.83 24.40
N ASP A 268 -8.07 -0.16 25.18
CA ASP A 268 -9.22 -0.12 26.07
C ASP A 268 -8.83 -0.30 27.53
N MET A 269 -9.68 0.18 28.40
CA MET A 269 -9.64 -0.05 29.82
C MET A 269 -11.08 -0.17 30.34
N SER A 270 -11.39 -1.23 31.01
CA SER A 270 -12.68 -1.39 31.67
C SER A 270 -12.51 -1.62 33.17
N ARG A 271 -13.38 -1.05 33.96
CA ARG A 271 -13.39 -1.23 35.41
C ARG A 271 -14.78 -1.05 35.99
N GLU A 272 -15.08 -1.83 37.00
CA GLU A 272 -16.22 -1.58 37.88
C GLU A 272 -15.89 -0.44 38.85
N THR A 273 -16.90 0.35 39.21
CA THR A 273 -16.77 1.42 40.16
C THR A 273 -17.90 1.33 41.21
N GLU A 274 -17.64 1.89 42.39
CA GLU A 274 -18.66 1.99 43.43
C GLU A 274 -19.49 3.26 43.20
N HIS A 275 -20.71 3.24 43.67
CA HIS A 275 -21.60 4.43 43.67
C HIS A 275 -20.88 5.65 44.31
N GLY A 276 -20.83 6.75 43.58
CA GLY A 276 -20.15 7.98 44.04
C GLY A 276 -18.63 8.03 43.81
N ARG A 277 -18.00 6.94 43.29
CA ARG A 277 -16.56 6.91 43.02
C ARG A 277 -16.24 6.89 41.51
N GLY A 278 -16.79 7.81 40.79
CA GLY A 278 -16.59 7.93 39.35
C GLY A 278 -17.91 8.04 38.59
N VAL A 279 -17.81 8.33 37.31
CA VAL A 279 -18.97 8.48 36.44
C VAL A 279 -19.06 7.19 35.60
N PRO A 280 -20.11 6.35 35.81
CA PRO A 280 -20.33 5.19 34.97
C PRO A 280 -20.68 5.63 33.55
N GLY A 281 -20.09 4.95 32.56
CA GLY A 281 -20.30 5.36 31.19
C GLY A 281 -19.33 4.69 30.21
N ILE A 282 -19.51 5.02 28.94
CA ILE A 282 -18.67 4.60 27.83
C ILE A 282 -17.98 5.86 27.30
N PHE A 283 -16.66 5.85 27.28
CA PHE A 283 -15.83 7.00 26.96
C PHE A 283 -14.90 6.67 25.80
N PHE A 284 -14.97 7.45 24.73
CA PHE A 284 -14.06 7.36 23.59
C PHE A 284 -13.18 8.60 23.53
N LYS A 285 -12.00 8.50 24.13
CA LYS A 285 -11.00 9.57 24.07
C LYS A 285 -10.17 9.41 22.81
N TYR A 286 -10.18 10.41 21.94
CA TYR A 286 -9.39 10.42 20.73
C TYR A 286 -8.35 11.54 20.74
N ASP A 287 -7.14 11.19 20.33
CA ASP A 287 -6.01 12.10 20.14
C ASP A 287 -5.62 12.13 18.66
N ILE A 288 -5.26 13.30 18.15
CA ILE A 288 -4.84 13.46 16.75
C ILE A 288 -3.32 13.42 16.70
N GLU A 289 -2.80 12.38 16.03
CA GLU A 289 -1.36 12.24 15.85
C GLU A 289 -0.83 13.23 14.80
N PRO A 290 0.33 13.87 15.04
CA PRO A 290 0.92 14.85 14.11
C PRO A 290 1.60 14.16 12.91
N MET A 291 1.17 12.98 12.55
CA MET A 291 1.71 12.18 11.46
C MET A 291 0.66 11.85 10.41
N SER A 292 1.13 11.61 9.22
CA SER A 292 0.32 11.19 8.06
C SER A 292 0.89 9.91 7.48
N LEU A 293 0.00 8.96 7.20
CA LEU A 293 0.29 7.70 6.55
C LEU A 293 -0.16 7.77 5.09
N THR A 294 0.73 7.51 4.15
CA THR A 294 0.36 7.35 2.75
C THR A 294 0.50 5.89 2.35
N VAL A 295 -0.62 5.28 1.99
CA VAL A 295 -0.71 3.91 1.49
C VAL A 295 -0.76 3.96 -0.02
N ARG A 296 0.33 3.53 -0.69
CA ARG A 296 0.43 3.50 -2.14
C ARG A 296 0.33 2.07 -2.65
N GLU A 297 -0.62 1.82 -3.52
CA GLU A 297 -0.66 0.57 -4.26
C GLU A 297 0.53 0.52 -5.22
N ARG A 298 1.35 -0.54 -5.13
CA ARG A 298 2.48 -0.72 -6.04
C ARG A 298 1.99 -0.90 -7.46
N THR A 299 2.46 -0.05 -8.35
CA THR A 299 2.21 -0.14 -9.78
C THR A 299 3.51 -0.38 -10.51
N THR A 300 3.94 -1.62 -10.59
CA THR A 300 4.94 -1.99 -11.58
C THR A 300 4.25 -2.09 -12.93
N THR A 301 4.61 -1.20 -13.86
CA THR A 301 4.12 -1.32 -15.23
C THR A 301 4.77 -2.56 -15.88
N LEU A 302 4.05 -3.17 -16.84
CA LEU A 302 4.58 -4.32 -17.59
C LEU A 302 5.95 -4.00 -18.22
N VAL A 303 6.13 -2.77 -18.68
CA VAL A 303 7.42 -2.32 -19.25
C VAL A 303 8.53 -2.32 -18.19
N GLN A 304 8.27 -1.81 -16.98
CA GLN A 304 9.25 -1.84 -15.89
C GLN A 304 9.59 -3.27 -15.47
N PHE A 305 8.58 -4.15 -15.41
CA PHE A 305 8.80 -5.57 -15.15
C PHE A 305 9.71 -6.21 -16.20
N LEU A 306 9.42 -6.00 -17.51
CA LEU A 306 10.23 -6.53 -18.59
C LEU A 306 11.68 -6.00 -18.59
N VAL A 307 11.86 -4.69 -18.30
CA VAL A 307 13.21 -4.09 -18.19
C VAL A 307 13.99 -4.69 -17.03
N ARG A 308 13.36 -4.85 -15.85
CA ARG A 308 14.00 -5.52 -14.71
C ARG A 308 14.36 -6.96 -15.03
N LEU A 309 13.44 -7.70 -15.66
CA LEU A 309 13.66 -9.09 -16.06
C LEU A 309 14.83 -9.21 -17.02
N ALA A 310 14.89 -8.37 -18.05
CA ALA A 310 16.00 -8.33 -19.01
C ALA A 310 17.34 -7.99 -18.33
N GLY A 311 17.32 -7.03 -17.38
CA GLY A 311 18.49 -6.66 -16.59
C GLY A 311 19.02 -7.81 -15.71
N ILE A 312 18.13 -8.54 -15.04
CA ILE A 312 18.47 -9.68 -14.19
C ILE A 312 19.08 -10.80 -15.04
N ILE A 313 18.37 -11.19 -16.12
CA ILE A 313 18.84 -12.28 -17.00
C ILE A 313 20.18 -11.91 -17.64
N GLY A 314 20.28 -10.72 -18.22
CA GLY A 314 21.53 -10.24 -18.85
C GLY A 314 22.69 -10.13 -17.87
N GLY A 315 22.42 -9.55 -16.68
CA GLY A 315 23.44 -9.43 -15.62
C GLY A 315 23.96 -10.77 -15.15
N ILE A 316 23.08 -11.75 -14.90
CA ILE A 316 23.48 -13.09 -14.44
C ILE A 316 24.29 -13.81 -15.53
N LEU A 317 23.88 -13.75 -16.79
CA LEU A 317 24.62 -14.40 -17.88
C LEU A 317 26.04 -13.85 -18.00
N VAL A 318 26.20 -12.51 -17.98
CA VAL A 318 27.51 -11.86 -18.06
C VAL A 318 28.36 -12.17 -16.82
N CYS A 319 27.81 -12.03 -15.62
CA CYS A 319 28.56 -12.31 -14.38
C CYS A 319 28.94 -13.80 -14.28
N SER A 320 28.09 -14.71 -14.78
CA SER A 320 28.36 -16.14 -14.76
C SER A 320 29.51 -16.51 -15.68
N ASP A 321 29.57 -15.94 -16.91
CA ASP A 321 30.68 -16.18 -17.84
C ASP A 321 32.00 -15.69 -17.24
N PHE A 322 32.00 -14.47 -16.71
CA PHE A 322 33.19 -13.91 -16.04
C PHE A 322 33.59 -14.71 -14.80
N GLY A 323 32.62 -15.06 -13.95
CA GLY A 323 32.85 -15.85 -12.74
C GLY A 323 33.42 -17.24 -13.05
N PHE A 324 32.91 -17.90 -14.08
CA PHE A 324 33.42 -19.21 -14.52
C PHE A 324 34.88 -19.13 -15.00
N ARG A 325 35.20 -18.13 -15.81
CA ARG A 325 36.59 -17.91 -16.30
C ARG A 325 37.55 -17.61 -15.14
N THR A 326 37.11 -16.79 -14.20
CA THR A 326 37.93 -16.44 -13.02
C THR A 326 38.17 -17.66 -12.13
N ALA A 327 37.10 -18.42 -11.87
CA ALA A 327 37.21 -19.65 -11.08
C ALA A 327 38.11 -20.71 -11.74
N ASP A 328 38.01 -20.87 -13.05
CA ASP A 328 38.86 -21.82 -13.80
C ASP A 328 40.33 -21.39 -13.79
N PHE A 329 40.60 -20.09 -13.94
CA PHE A 329 41.93 -19.50 -13.77
C PHE A 329 42.50 -19.75 -12.37
N LEU A 330 41.74 -19.49 -11.32
CA LEU A 330 42.20 -19.72 -9.93
C LEU A 330 42.43 -21.19 -9.64
N LEU A 331 41.54 -22.08 -10.08
CA LEU A 331 41.69 -23.52 -9.92
C LEU A 331 42.91 -24.05 -10.68
N SER A 332 43.15 -23.58 -11.89
CA SER A 332 44.31 -23.98 -12.69
C SER A 332 45.63 -23.47 -12.00
N SER A 333 45.62 -22.30 -11.44
CA SER A 333 46.77 -21.75 -10.70
C SER A 333 47.07 -22.53 -9.43
N LEU A 334 46.05 -23.02 -8.71
CA LEU A 334 46.18 -23.82 -7.49
C LEU A 334 46.60 -25.29 -7.80
N THR A 335 46.23 -25.83 -8.95
CA THR A 335 46.51 -27.21 -9.35
C THR A 335 47.75 -27.35 -10.19
N SER A 336 48.31 -26.26 -10.70
CA SER A 336 49.58 -26.27 -11.48
C SER A 336 50.73 -26.61 -10.56
N ARG A 337 51.26 -27.86 -10.69
CA ARG A 337 52.59 -28.25 -10.17
C ARG A 337 53.63 -27.37 -10.83
N PRO A 338 54.68 -26.91 -10.09
CA PRO A 338 55.76 -26.13 -10.69
C PRO A 338 56.49 -27.01 -11.72
N GLY A 339 56.30 -26.74 -13.01
CA GLY A 339 56.99 -27.45 -14.09
C GLY A 339 56.21 -27.62 -15.41
N THR A 340 54.96 -27.26 -15.49
CA THR A 340 54.24 -27.26 -16.80
C THR A 340 54.28 -25.84 -17.39
N PRO A 341 54.75 -25.69 -18.67
CA PRO A 341 54.69 -24.39 -19.32
C PRO A 341 53.25 -23.93 -19.46
N LEU A 342 53.03 -22.62 -19.18
CA LEU A 342 51.72 -21.98 -19.44
C LEU A 342 51.33 -22.23 -20.91
N PRO A 343 50.05 -22.57 -21.17
CA PRO A 343 49.59 -22.62 -22.55
C PRO A 343 49.70 -21.21 -23.14
N ASP A 344 50.39 -21.12 -24.24
CA ASP A 344 50.56 -19.91 -25.02
C ASP A 344 49.18 -19.33 -25.32
N PHE A 345 48.97 -18.09 -24.86
CA PHE A 345 47.81 -17.29 -25.32
C PHE A 345 48.04 -17.08 -26.83
N VAL A 346 47.31 -17.84 -27.62
CA VAL A 346 47.22 -17.63 -29.06
C VAL A 346 46.60 -16.25 -29.24
N ALA A 347 47.49 -15.27 -29.48
CA ALA A 347 47.09 -13.94 -29.89
C ALA A 347 46.21 -14.12 -31.16
N SER A 348 44.97 -13.61 -31.09
CA SER A 348 44.09 -13.55 -32.25
C SER A 348 44.88 -13.05 -33.47
N PRO A 349 44.80 -13.74 -34.61
CA PRO A 349 45.46 -13.26 -35.81
C PRO A 349 44.91 -11.88 -36.17
N ARG A 350 45.75 -10.88 -36.20
CA ARG A 350 45.39 -9.55 -36.74
C ARG A 350 44.83 -9.75 -38.15
N PRO A 351 43.72 -9.08 -38.51
CA PRO A 351 43.27 -9.07 -39.88
C PRO A 351 44.38 -8.47 -40.75
N GLN A 352 44.85 -9.21 -41.73
CA GLN A 352 45.74 -8.70 -42.75
C GLN A 352 44.99 -7.63 -43.54
N THR A 353 45.42 -6.38 -43.37
CA THR A 353 45.02 -5.31 -44.28
C THR A 353 45.67 -5.53 -45.61
N SER A 354 44.87 -5.94 -46.62
CA SER A 354 45.22 -5.93 -48.01
C SER A 354 45.55 -4.49 -48.43
N SER A 355 46.80 -4.24 -48.76
CA SER A 355 47.26 -3.02 -49.37
C SER A 355 46.63 -2.78 -50.75
N THR A 356 45.84 -1.75 -50.90
CA THR A 356 45.49 -1.17 -52.21
C THR A 356 46.14 0.21 -52.31
N PRO A 357 46.73 0.56 -53.47
CA PRO A 357 47.62 1.68 -53.58
C PRO A 357 46.89 3.03 -53.63
N ALA A 358 47.63 4.04 -53.20
CA ALA A 358 47.27 5.43 -53.13
C ALA A 358 46.94 6.03 -54.51
N LEU A 359 45.89 6.89 -54.54
CA LEU A 359 45.85 8.02 -55.49
C LEU A 359 45.47 9.27 -54.70
N GLY A 360 46.34 10.28 -54.87
CA GLY A 360 46.37 11.49 -54.09
C GLY A 360 45.31 12.53 -54.46
N SER A 361 45.23 13.49 -53.60
CA SER A 361 45.26 14.97 -53.81
C SER A 361 44.69 15.63 -52.53
N VAL A 362 45.51 16.25 -51.79
CA VAL A 362 45.70 17.69 -51.61
C VAL A 362 44.39 18.51 -51.62
N VAL A 363 43.96 19.01 -50.48
CA VAL A 363 43.65 20.42 -50.26
C VAL A 363 43.79 20.73 -48.78
N ALA A 364 44.66 21.68 -48.47
CA ALA A 364 44.81 22.36 -47.19
C ALA A 364 43.93 23.62 -47.16
N PHE A 365 43.35 23.92 -46.02
CA PHE A 365 43.00 25.22 -45.48
C PHE A 365 42.78 25.01 -43.99
N GLY A 366 43.47 25.58 -43.09
CA GLY A 366 43.84 26.98 -42.93
C GLY A 366 43.01 27.58 -41.83
N GLY A 367 43.64 27.75 -40.67
CA GLY A 367 43.60 28.93 -39.88
C GLY A 367 42.42 29.16 -38.91
N GLY A 368 42.75 29.46 -37.70
CA GLY A 368 41.93 30.37 -36.92
C GLY A 368 41.86 30.09 -35.42
N ALA A 369 42.78 30.67 -34.69
CA ALA A 369 42.87 30.76 -33.22
C ALA A 369 41.88 31.79 -32.63
N SER A 370 41.78 31.75 -31.30
CA SER A 370 41.40 32.76 -30.30
C SER A 370 40.07 32.35 -29.61
N GLY A 371 39.99 32.26 -28.33
CA GLY A 371 40.49 33.07 -27.24
C GLY A 371 39.36 33.61 -26.41
N GLY A 372 39.44 33.55 -25.10
CA GLY A 372 38.61 34.39 -24.19
C GLY A 372 37.55 33.60 -23.42
N GLU A 373 37.81 33.28 -22.17
CA GLU A 373 37.72 34.07 -20.93
C GLU A 373 36.32 34.27 -20.34
N ARG A 374 36.18 33.75 -19.12
CA ARG A 374 35.58 34.33 -17.89
C ARG A 374 34.07 34.54 -17.75
N GLY A 375 33.64 34.15 -16.55
CA GLY A 375 32.60 34.77 -15.70
C GLY A 375 31.56 33.78 -15.19
N LEU A 376 31.59 33.27 -14.01
CA LEU A 376 31.29 33.81 -12.67
C LEU A 376 29.84 34.33 -12.51
N PHE A 377 29.24 33.87 -11.36
CA PHE A 377 27.99 34.27 -10.66
C PHE A 377 26.67 33.67 -11.21
N SER A 378 25.82 33.10 -10.44
CA SER A 378 25.40 33.15 -9.01
C SER A 378 24.77 31.84 -8.62
#